data_1659e57dab55e4e4c09a142b07ef782c
#
_entry.id   1659e57dab55e4e4c09a142b07ef782c
#
_cell.length_a   1.000
_cell.length_b   1.000
_cell.length_c   1.000
_cell.angle_alpha   90.00
_cell.angle_beta   90.00
_cell.angle_gamma   90.00
#
_symmetry.space_group_name_H-M   'P 1'
#
loop_
_entity.id
_entity.type
_entity.pdbx_description
1 polymer ?
#
loop_
_entity_poly.entity_id
_entity_poly.type
_entity_poly.pdbx_seq_one_letter_code
_entity_poly.pdbx_strand_id
1 'polypeptide(L)'
;MPLHDTSKTSEFPDEAVYASADLSVEMPKYKMPEHEHSARHAYQVVHDELMLDGNSRQNLATFCQTFAEPEIHQLMDECIDKNMIDKDEYPQTAEIEARCVNILADLWNSPEAGGGGTGCSTTGSSEAAMLGGMALKWRWREKMKKAGKPTDRPNMITGPVQICWHKFARYWDVELREIPMEHGRYFMDAERMLAAVDEAIGKIDLAKLDALKTRGVPPAPATTAGK
;
A
#
# COMPACT_ATOMS: atom_id res chain seq x y z
N MET A 1 13.92 30.33 20.43
CA MET A 1 15.06 30.72 19.57
C MET A 1 14.59 30.53 18.14
N PRO A 2 14.63 31.53 17.27
CA PRO A 2 14.35 31.29 15.87
C PRO A 2 15.43 30.35 15.32
N LEU A 3 14.99 29.28 14.63
CA LEU A 3 15.87 28.28 14.01
C LEU A 3 16.63 28.84 12.79
N HIS A 4 16.30 30.05 12.34
CA HIS A 4 16.89 30.68 11.18
C HIS A 4 17.57 32.00 11.56
N ASP A 5 18.83 32.09 11.19
CA ASP A 5 19.61 33.34 11.31
C ASP A 5 19.37 34.19 10.06
N THR A 6 18.42 35.11 10.15
CA THR A 6 18.07 36.01 9.03
C THR A 6 19.14 37.06 8.72
N SER A 7 20.19 37.17 9.55
CA SER A 7 21.26 38.15 9.34
C SER A 7 22.24 37.78 8.24
N LYS A 8 22.23 36.49 7.80
CA LYS A 8 23.11 35.97 6.75
C LYS A 8 22.52 36.02 5.33
N THR A 9 21.28 36.46 5.19
CA THR A 9 20.60 36.57 3.86
C THR A 9 21.02 37.80 3.05
N SER A 10 21.94 38.64 3.58
CA SER A 10 22.36 39.90 2.94
C SER A 10 23.60 39.81 2.03
N GLU A 11 24.17 38.63 1.83
CA GLU A 11 25.34 38.44 0.96
C GLU A 11 25.03 38.03 -0.47
N PHE A 12 23.79 38.21 -0.92
CA PHE A 12 23.45 37.95 -2.34
C PHE A 12 23.90 39.14 -3.19
N PRO A 13 24.62 38.93 -4.28
CA PRO A 13 25.02 40.00 -5.18
C PRO A 13 23.80 40.74 -5.71
N ASP A 14 23.80 42.06 -5.63
CA ASP A 14 22.78 43.01 -6.11
C ASP A 14 22.52 42.94 -7.65
N GLU A 15 23.08 41.95 -8.35
CA GLU A 15 23.16 41.91 -9.82
C GLU A 15 22.13 41.04 -10.50
N ALA A 16 21.18 40.45 -9.78
CA ALA A 16 20.11 39.63 -10.43
C ALA A 16 19.05 40.54 -11.07
N VAL A 17 19.29 40.98 -12.29
CA VAL A 17 18.41 41.88 -13.05
C VAL A 17 17.05 41.25 -13.37
N TYR A 18 16.93 39.92 -13.40
CA TYR A 18 15.72 39.19 -13.83
C TYR A 18 15.17 38.21 -12.80
N ALA A 19 15.83 37.98 -11.69
CA ALA A 19 15.37 37.10 -10.61
C ALA A 19 15.73 37.69 -9.24
N SER A 20 14.97 37.35 -8.20
CA SER A 20 15.37 37.69 -6.83
C SER A 20 16.66 36.97 -6.49
N ALA A 21 17.54 37.61 -5.69
CA ALA A 21 18.85 37.06 -5.36
C ALA A 21 18.80 35.64 -4.79
N ASP A 22 17.77 35.33 -4.00
CA ASP A 22 17.53 33.99 -3.45
C ASP A 22 17.19 32.92 -4.50
N LEU A 23 16.68 33.32 -5.67
CA LEU A 23 16.36 32.40 -6.77
C LEU A 23 17.53 32.21 -7.75
N SER A 24 18.56 33.01 -7.66
CA SER A 24 19.76 32.95 -8.54
C SER A 24 20.86 32.03 -8.02
N VAL A 25 20.75 31.54 -6.78
CA VAL A 25 21.73 30.64 -6.17
C VAL A 25 21.46 29.21 -6.61
N GLU A 26 22.46 28.56 -7.23
CA GLU A 26 22.36 27.17 -7.64
C GLU A 26 22.22 26.23 -6.44
N MET A 27 21.17 25.39 -6.45
CA MET A 27 20.95 24.36 -5.45
C MET A 27 21.58 23.04 -5.91
N PRO A 28 22.49 22.43 -5.12
CA PRO A 28 23.12 21.19 -5.49
C PRO A 28 22.13 20.02 -5.52
N LYS A 29 22.13 19.20 -6.59
CA LYS A 29 21.21 18.07 -6.76
C LYS A 29 21.53 16.84 -5.89
N TYR A 30 22.81 16.59 -5.63
CA TYR A 30 23.31 15.34 -5.03
C TYR A 30 24.12 15.55 -3.76
N LYS A 31 24.10 16.74 -3.22
CA LYS A 31 24.77 17.09 -1.97
C LYS A 31 23.84 17.91 -1.10
N MET A 32 24.04 17.82 0.21
CA MET A 32 23.43 18.79 1.11
C MET A 32 24.01 20.16 0.79
N PRO A 33 23.18 21.19 0.60
CA PRO A 33 23.69 22.55 0.41
C PRO A 33 24.47 23.01 1.65
N GLU A 34 25.54 23.77 1.41
CA GLU A 34 26.39 24.31 2.50
C GLU A 34 25.70 25.43 3.25
N HIS A 35 24.75 26.11 2.60
CA HIS A 35 24.01 27.23 3.14
C HIS A 35 22.51 27.00 3.09
N GLU A 36 21.78 27.73 3.92
CA GLU A 36 20.31 27.72 3.89
C GLU A 36 19.80 28.33 2.57
N HIS A 37 18.76 27.71 2.04
CA HIS A 37 18.01 28.23 0.90
C HIS A 37 16.59 28.59 1.34
N SER A 38 15.96 29.54 0.67
CA SER A 38 14.57 29.86 0.96
C SER A 38 13.66 28.69 0.60
N ALA A 39 12.63 28.44 1.41
CA ALA A 39 11.64 27.39 1.14
C ALA A 39 10.96 27.58 -0.23
N ARG A 40 10.78 28.85 -0.65
CA ARG A 40 10.23 29.20 -1.96
C ARG A 40 11.15 28.75 -3.11
N HIS A 41 12.45 28.96 -2.97
CA HIS A 41 13.42 28.50 -3.97
C HIS A 41 13.43 26.96 -4.07
N ALA A 42 13.52 26.28 -2.93
CA ALA A 42 13.48 24.82 -2.89
C ALA A 42 12.18 24.27 -3.52
N TYR A 43 11.03 24.88 -3.19
CA TYR A 43 9.76 24.52 -3.82
C TYR A 43 9.80 24.71 -5.34
N GLN A 44 10.28 25.86 -5.81
CA GLN A 44 10.29 26.16 -7.26
C GLN A 44 11.17 25.18 -8.04
N VAL A 45 12.37 24.88 -7.53
CA VAL A 45 13.28 23.91 -8.18
C VAL A 45 12.62 22.52 -8.30
N VAL A 46 12.04 22.03 -7.22
CA VAL A 46 11.36 20.73 -7.22
C VAL A 46 10.12 20.76 -8.10
N HIS A 47 9.32 21.81 -8.01
CA HIS A 47 8.12 21.98 -8.82
C HIS A 47 8.43 21.98 -10.32
N ASP A 48 9.46 22.70 -10.74
CA ASP A 48 9.82 22.79 -12.15
C ASP A 48 10.36 21.47 -12.69
N GLU A 49 11.11 20.71 -11.89
CA GLU A 49 11.53 19.35 -12.24
C GLU A 49 10.34 18.40 -12.41
N LEU A 50 9.34 18.48 -11.52
CA LEU A 50 8.12 17.67 -11.59
C LEU A 50 7.24 17.97 -12.80
N MET A 51 7.38 19.14 -13.41
CA MET A 51 6.70 19.46 -14.69
C MET A 51 7.13 18.56 -15.87
N LEU A 52 8.27 17.89 -15.75
CA LEU A 52 8.73 16.89 -16.73
C LEU A 52 8.05 15.54 -16.59
N ASP A 53 7.33 15.31 -15.50
CA ASP A 53 6.58 14.07 -15.27
C ASP A 53 5.33 13.99 -16.14
N GLY A 54 4.85 12.77 -16.37
CA GLY A 54 3.58 12.53 -17.04
C GLY A 54 2.39 13.06 -16.24
N ASN A 55 1.36 13.51 -16.93
CA ASN A 55 0.12 13.95 -16.29
C ASN A 55 -0.61 12.74 -15.67
N SER A 56 -0.76 12.71 -14.36
CA SER A 56 -1.42 11.63 -13.63
C SER A 56 -2.87 11.39 -14.09
N ARG A 57 -3.58 12.43 -14.52
CA ARG A 57 -4.96 12.31 -15.04
C ARG A 57 -5.04 11.61 -16.40
N GLN A 58 -3.94 11.51 -17.11
CA GLN A 58 -3.82 10.80 -18.39
C GLN A 58 -3.25 9.39 -18.24
N ASN A 59 -2.81 9.00 -17.04
CA ASN A 59 -2.34 7.67 -16.76
C ASN A 59 -3.53 6.72 -16.57
N LEU A 60 -3.87 5.96 -17.61
CA LEU A 60 -4.99 5.01 -17.61
C LEU A 60 -4.53 3.55 -17.52
N ALA A 61 -3.24 3.29 -17.42
CA ALA A 61 -2.71 1.95 -17.60
C ALA A 61 -1.95 1.40 -16.39
N THR A 62 -1.24 2.23 -15.63
CA THR A 62 -0.28 1.77 -14.63
C THR A 62 -0.47 2.51 -13.31
N PHE A 63 -0.91 1.79 -12.26
CA PHE A 63 -1.10 2.35 -10.92
C PHE A 63 -1.88 3.67 -10.91
N CYS A 64 -3.01 3.67 -11.61
CA CYS A 64 -3.79 4.88 -11.89
C CYS A 64 -4.38 5.47 -10.61
N GLN A 65 -4.19 6.78 -10.42
CA GLN A 65 -4.90 7.62 -9.47
C GLN A 65 -5.30 8.90 -10.19
N THR A 66 -6.32 8.79 -11.03
CA THR A 66 -6.70 9.85 -11.96
C THR A 66 -7.59 10.91 -11.36
N PHE A 67 -8.24 10.59 -10.24
CA PHE A 67 -9.20 11.47 -9.60
C PHE A 67 -9.25 11.28 -8.09
N ALA A 68 -9.31 12.37 -7.37
CA ALA A 68 -9.75 12.46 -5.99
C ALA A 68 -10.58 13.72 -5.83
N GLU A 69 -11.60 13.68 -5.01
CA GLU A 69 -12.44 14.83 -4.69
C GLU A 69 -11.60 15.94 -4.02
N PRO A 70 -11.94 17.23 -4.22
CA PRO A 70 -11.23 18.33 -3.58
C PRO A 70 -11.17 18.22 -2.06
N GLU A 71 -12.19 17.65 -1.43
CA GLU A 71 -12.27 17.43 0.01
C GLU A 71 -11.19 16.43 0.50
N ILE A 72 -10.82 15.45 -0.33
CA ILE A 72 -9.72 14.52 0.00
C ILE A 72 -8.38 15.26 0.02
N HIS A 73 -8.13 16.12 -0.98
CA HIS A 73 -6.93 16.95 -1.02
C HIS A 73 -6.86 17.88 0.18
N GLN A 74 -7.98 18.52 0.55
CA GLN A 74 -8.05 19.37 1.72
C GLN A 74 -7.74 18.61 3.01
N LEU A 75 -8.34 17.43 3.21
CA LEU A 75 -8.06 16.59 4.39
C LEU A 75 -6.60 16.13 4.45
N MET A 76 -5.99 15.82 3.32
CA MET A 76 -4.56 15.46 3.27
C MET A 76 -3.67 16.62 3.72
N ASP A 77 -3.96 17.83 3.26
CA ASP A 77 -3.24 19.04 3.63
C ASP A 77 -3.41 19.37 5.12
N GLU A 78 -4.62 19.32 5.64
CA GLU A 78 -4.94 19.55 7.07
C GLU A 78 -4.31 18.50 8.01
N CYS A 79 -3.96 17.33 7.50
CA CYS A 79 -3.46 16.22 8.31
C CYS A 79 -1.98 15.89 8.09
N ILE A 80 -1.27 16.61 7.21
CA ILE A 80 0.10 16.28 6.83
C ILE A 80 1.09 16.31 8.01
N ASP A 81 0.83 17.12 9.02
CA ASP A 81 1.67 17.25 10.21
C ASP A 81 1.35 16.22 11.31
N LYS A 82 0.30 15.39 11.11
CA LYS A 82 -0.09 14.39 12.11
C LYS A 82 0.72 13.12 11.95
N ASN A 83 1.28 12.62 13.05
CA ASN A 83 1.90 11.31 13.11
C ASN A 83 0.93 10.31 13.75
N MET A 84 0.25 9.50 12.94
CA MET A 84 -0.79 8.56 13.40
C MET A 84 -0.27 7.44 14.31
N ILE A 85 1.04 7.23 14.45
CA ILE A 85 1.57 6.25 15.40
C ILE A 85 1.40 6.72 16.85
N ASP A 86 1.33 8.02 17.06
CA ASP A 86 1.04 8.61 18.36
C ASP A 86 -0.47 8.63 18.60
N LYS A 87 -0.98 7.53 19.12
CA LYS A 87 -2.42 7.33 19.35
C LYS A 87 -2.96 8.11 20.53
N ASP A 88 -2.09 8.53 21.44
CA ASP A 88 -2.47 9.33 22.60
C ASP A 88 -2.73 10.77 22.18
N GLU A 89 -1.91 11.31 21.29
CA GLU A 89 -2.08 12.68 20.75
C GLU A 89 -3.13 12.73 19.64
N TYR A 90 -3.23 11.68 18.81
CA TYR A 90 -4.15 11.64 17.66
C TYR A 90 -5.18 10.50 17.76
N PRO A 91 -6.01 10.42 18.84
CA PRO A 91 -6.91 9.30 19.07
C PRO A 91 -7.98 9.14 17.98
N GLN A 92 -8.43 10.26 17.37
CA GLN A 92 -9.44 10.21 16.31
C GLN A 92 -8.87 9.64 15.01
N THR A 93 -7.61 9.90 14.70
CA THR A 93 -6.93 9.29 13.53
C THR A 93 -6.84 7.77 13.73
N ALA A 94 -6.48 7.30 14.93
CA ALA A 94 -6.45 5.88 15.26
C ALA A 94 -7.84 5.23 15.19
N GLU A 95 -8.88 5.94 15.63
CA GLU A 95 -10.27 5.47 15.57
C GLU A 95 -10.76 5.37 14.11
N ILE A 96 -10.41 6.32 13.25
CA ILE A 96 -10.74 6.28 11.82
C ILE A 96 -10.06 5.08 11.15
N GLU A 97 -8.79 4.79 11.47
CA GLU A 97 -8.11 3.58 10.99
C GLU A 97 -8.87 2.31 11.40
N ALA A 98 -9.23 2.20 12.69
CA ALA A 98 -9.98 1.07 13.19
C ALA A 98 -11.34 0.89 12.50
N ARG A 99 -12.05 1.98 12.22
CA ARG A 99 -13.31 1.94 11.43
C ARG A 99 -13.07 1.42 10.02
N CYS A 100 -12.04 1.88 9.32
CA CYS A 100 -11.71 1.39 7.98
C CYS A 100 -11.43 -0.13 8.00
N VAL A 101 -10.67 -0.61 8.97
CA VAL A 101 -10.40 -2.04 9.15
C VAL A 101 -11.69 -2.82 9.37
N ASN A 102 -12.58 -2.34 10.23
CA ASN A 102 -13.85 -3.03 10.54
C ASN A 102 -14.84 -3.00 9.37
N ILE A 103 -14.89 -1.91 8.59
CA ILE A 103 -15.68 -1.84 7.35
C ILE A 103 -15.23 -2.91 6.36
N LEU A 104 -13.92 -3.08 6.17
CA LEU A 104 -13.38 -4.13 5.30
C LEU A 104 -13.60 -5.53 5.87
N ALA A 105 -13.47 -5.70 7.18
CA ALA A 105 -13.76 -6.97 7.85
C ALA A 105 -15.22 -7.40 7.64
N ASP A 106 -16.16 -6.47 7.76
CA ASP A 106 -17.59 -6.71 7.48
C ASP A 106 -17.81 -7.06 6.01
N LEU A 107 -17.26 -6.26 5.09
CA LEU A 107 -17.37 -6.50 3.66
C LEU A 107 -16.87 -7.90 3.25
N TRP A 108 -15.84 -8.40 3.92
CA TRP A 108 -15.23 -9.70 3.63
C TRP A 108 -15.77 -10.83 4.51
N ASN A 109 -16.85 -10.59 5.26
CA ASN A 109 -17.50 -11.57 6.13
C ASN A 109 -16.55 -12.18 7.17
N SER A 110 -15.68 -11.36 7.75
CA SER A 110 -14.85 -11.80 8.88
C SER A 110 -15.75 -12.23 10.05
N PRO A 111 -15.44 -13.32 10.76
CA PRO A 111 -16.20 -13.74 11.95
C PRO A 111 -16.10 -12.71 13.09
N GLU A 112 -15.13 -11.81 13.05
CA GLU A 112 -14.90 -10.76 14.04
C GLU A 112 -15.40 -9.39 13.55
N ALA A 113 -16.23 -9.36 12.49
CA ALA A 113 -16.87 -8.14 12.03
C ALA A 113 -17.74 -7.51 13.14
N GLY A 114 -17.80 -6.20 13.19
CA GLY A 114 -18.59 -5.48 14.19
C GLY A 114 -17.79 -4.88 15.35
N GLY A 115 -16.46 -4.77 15.22
CA GLY A 115 -15.61 -4.06 16.18
C GLY A 115 -14.38 -4.82 16.66
N GLY A 116 -14.27 -6.12 16.33
CA GLY A 116 -13.13 -6.98 16.70
C GLY A 116 -12.13 -7.25 15.58
N GLY A 117 -12.30 -6.65 14.42
CA GLY A 117 -11.41 -6.85 13.29
C GLY A 117 -9.98 -6.37 13.59
N THR A 118 -8.99 -7.24 13.33
CA THR A 118 -7.57 -6.90 13.50
C THR A 118 -6.95 -6.52 12.18
N GLY A 119 -6.36 -5.36 12.11
CA GLY A 119 -5.68 -4.85 10.92
C GLY A 119 -5.02 -3.50 11.19
N CYS A 120 -4.35 -2.99 10.17
CA CYS A 120 -3.75 -1.66 10.19
C CYS A 120 -3.67 -1.09 8.78
N SER A 121 -3.54 0.21 8.66
CA SER A 121 -3.10 0.87 7.44
C SER A 121 -1.62 0.55 7.16
N THR A 122 -1.20 0.70 5.93
CA THR A 122 0.16 0.44 5.48
C THR A 122 0.61 1.54 4.53
N THR A 123 1.92 1.72 4.38
CA THR A 123 2.49 2.70 3.43
C THR A 123 2.23 2.34 1.97
N GLY A 124 1.83 1.09 1.70
CA GLY A 124 1.50 0.63 0.36
C GLY A 124 1.23 -0.86 0.28
N SER A 125 0.86 -1.32 -0.92
CA SER A 125 0.48 -2.71 -1.17
C SER A 125 1.60 -3.72 -0.88
N SER A 126 2.85 -3.35 -1.02
CA SER A 126 3.98 -4.23 -0.69
C SER A 126 4.03 -4.54 0.81
N GLU A 127 3.88 -3.54 1.66
CA GLU A 127 3.80 -3.74 3.10
C GLU A 127 2.55 -4.53 3.49
N ALA A 128 1.40 -4.21 2.90
CA ALA A 128 0.16 -4.96 3.12
C ALA A 128 0.33 -6.45 2.79
N ALA A 129 0.95 -6.80 1.65
CA ALA A 129 1.25 -8.17 1.29
C ALA A 129 2.23 -8.83 2.27
N MET A 130 3.27 -8.09 2.74
CA MET A 130 4.22 -8.60 3.74
C MET A 130 3.53 -8.93 5.06
N LEU A 131 2.72 -8.04 5.60
CA LEU A 131 2.02 -8.25 6.87
C LEU A 131 0.98 -9.37 6.78
N GLY A 132 0.16 -9.35 5.72
CA GLY A 132 -0.83 -10.41 5.49
C GLY A 132 -0.19 -11.77 5.27
N GLY A 133 0.85 -11.84 4.46
CA GLY A 133 1.62 -13.07 4.21
C GLY A 133 2.32 -13.59 5.46
N MET A 134 2.90 -12.71 6.28
CA MET A 134 3.49 -13.04 7.57
C MET A 134 2.46 -13.66 8.52
N ALA A 135 1.31 -13.05 8.65
CA ALA A 135 0.23 -13.56 9.49
C ALA A 135 -0.22 -14.96 9.04
N LEU A 136 -0.37 -15.18 7.73
CA LEU A 136 -0.70 -16.48 7.16
C LEU A 136 0.40 -17.52 7.42
N LYS A 137 1.68 -17.16 7.23
CA LYS A 137 2.82 -18.03 7.51
C LYS A 137 2.87 -18.45 8.99
N TRP A 138 2.61 -17.52 9.91
CA TRP A 138 2.60 -17.83 11.34
C TRP A 138 1.45 -18.73 11.72
N ARG A 139 0.24 -18.49 11.21
CA ARG A 139 -0.91 -19.39 11.41
C ARG A 139 -0.65 -20.79 10.86
N TRP A 140 -0.06 -20.89 9.68
CA TRP A 140 0.38 -22.16 9.10
C TRP A 140 1.38 -22.86 10.01
N ARG A 141 2.41 -22.16 10.48
CA ARG A 141 3.44 -22.71 11.36
C ARG A 141 2.86 -23.25 12.67
N GLU A 142 1.96 -22.52 13.30
CA GLU A 142 1.27 -23.00 14.50
C GLU A 142 0.40 -24.24 14.22
N LYS A 143 -0.27 -24.29 13.08
CA LYS A 143 -1.02 -25.48 12.65
C LYS A 143 -0.11 -26.68 12.46
N MET A 144 1.04 -26.50 11.82
CA MET A 144 2.03 -27.58 11.62
C MET A 144 2.62 -28.07 12.95
N LYS A 145 3.01 -27.18 13.85
CA LYS A 145 3.49 -27.54 15.18
C LYS A 145 2.45 -28.37 15.96
N LYS A 146 1.19 -27.94 15.99
CA LYS A 146 0.10 -28.68 16.63
C LYS A 146 -0.12 -30.07 16.03
N ALA A 147 0.18 -30.24 14.74
CA ALA A 147 0.10 -31.51 14.04
C ALA A 147 1.37 -32.37 14.14
N GLY A 148 2.41 -31.92 14.85
CA GLY A 148 3.71 -32.58 14.95
C GLY A 148 4.47 -32.66 13.63
N LYS A 149 4.19 -31.74 12.69
CA LYS A 149 4.80 -31.69 11.36
C LYS A 149 5.93 -30.64 11.30
N PRO A 150 6.92 -30.81 10.39
CA PRO A 150 7.96 -29.83 10.14
C PRO A 150 7.40 -28.45 9.75
N THR A 151 8.14 -27.38 10.09
CA THR A 151 7.74 -25.98 9.84
C THR A 151 8.78 -25.21 9.01
N ASP A 152 9.73 -25.90 8.41
CA ASP A 152 10.90 -25.37 7.72
C ASP A 152 10.67 -25.11 6.23
N ARG A 153 9.59 -25.65 5.65
CA ARG A 153 9.29 -25.52 4.22
C ARG A 153 7.87 -24.95 3.96
N PRO A 154 7.64 -23.67 4.30
CA PRO A 154 6.40 -23.05 3.92
C PRO A 154 6.32 -22.89 2.41
N ASN A 155 5.15 -23.14 1.83
CA ASN A 155 4.89 -22.88 0.43
C ASN A 155 3.58 -22.11 0.23
N MET A 156 3.45 -21.46 -0.92
CA MET A 156 2.30 -20.69 -1.32
C MET A 156 1.99 -20.97 -2.78
N ILE A 157 0.72 -21.25 -3.07
CA ILE A 157 0.23 -21.40 -4.43
C ILE A 157 -0.44 -20.10 -4.85
N THR A 158 -0.07 -19.61 -6.02
CA THR A 158 -0.68 -18.41 -6.61
C THR A 158 -1.00 -18.63 -8.08
N GLY A 159 -1.94 -17.86 -8.61
CA GLY A 159 -1.94 -17.53 -10.03
C GLY A 159 -0.95 -16.41 -10.32
N PRO A 160 -0.97 -15.79 -11.49
CA PRO A 160 -0.22 -14.58 -11.77
C PRO A 160 -0.61 -13.48 -10.78
N VAL A 161 0.37 -12.97 -10.05
CA VAL A 161 0.17 -12.00 -8.97
C VAL A 161 1.10 -10.82 -9.11
N GLN A 162 0.75 -9.74 -8.44
CA GLN A 162 1.58 -8.55 -8.37
C GLN A 162 2.92 -8.88 -7.67
N ILE A 163 4.00 -8.24 -8.11
CA ILE A 163 5.40 -8.48 -7.70
C ILE A 163 5.62 -8.46 -6.17
N CYS A 164 4.75 -7.81 -5.39
CA CYS A 164 4.85 -7.80 -3.94
C CYS A 164 4.78 -9.22 -3.32
N TRP A 165 4.04 -10.15 -3.94
CA TRP A 165 3.96 -11.53 -3.49
C TRP A 165 5.24 -12.33 -3.79
N HIS A 166 5.90 -12.04 -4.92
CA HIS A 166 7.24 -12.58 -5.21
C HIS A 166 8.27 -12.07 -4.20
N LYS A 167 8.21 -10.77 -3.84
CA LYS A 167 9.05 -10.21 -2.79
C LYS A 167 8.77 -10.85 -1.44
N PHE A 168 7.50 -11.04 -1.09
CA PHE A 168 7.11 -11.74 0.14
C PHE A 168 7.73 -13.14 0.18
N ALA A 169 7.52 -13.93 -0.85
CA ALA A 169 8.04 -15.30 -0.93
C ALA A 169 9.57 -15.33 -0.73
N ARG A 170 10.29 -14.43 -1.39
CA ARG A 170 11.75 -14.31 -1.28
C ARG A 170 12.22 -13.86 0.11
N TYR A 171 11.57 -12.86 0.71
CA TYR A 171 12.02 -12.29 1.98
C TYR A 171 11.70 -13.17 3.18
N TRP A 172 10.67 -14.01 3.05
CA TRP A 172 10.18 -14.86 4.12
C TRP A 172 10.51 -16.35 3.91
N ASP A 173 11.35 -16.68 2.95
CA ASP A 173 11.73 -18.06 2.59
C ASP A 173 10.49 -18.96 2.41
N VAL A 174 9.57 -18.49 1.58
CA VAL A 174 8.38 -19.23 1.18
C VAL A 174 8.54 -19.73 -0.25
N GLU A 175 8.39 -21.02 -0.48
CA GLU A 175 8.37 -21.57 -1.83
C GLU A 175 7.13 -21.05 -2.56
N LEU A 176 7.35 -20.33 -3.66
CA LEU A 176 6.26 -19.84 -4.51
C LEU A 176 6.00 -20.82 -5.64
N ARG A 177 4.78 -21.35 -5.70
CA ARG A 177 4.26 -22.21 -6.77
C ARG A 177 3.26 -21.40 -7.58
N GLU A 178 3.73 -20.81 -8.65
CA GLU A 178 2.90 -20.02 -9.54
C GLU A 178 2.28 -20.89 -10.64
N ILE A 179 0.97 -20.84 -10.77
CA ILE A 179 0.24 -21.48 -11.86
C ILE A 179 0.17 -20.46 -13.01
N PRO A 180 0.87 -20.71 -14.14
CA PRO A 180 0.96 -19.74 -15.22
C PRO A 180 -0.39 -19.55 -15.92
N MET A 181 -0.60 -18.37 -16.51
CA MET A 181 -1.66 -18.15 -17.49
C MET A 181 -1.36 -18.88 -18.79
N GLU A 182 -2.42 -19.32 -19.46
CA GLU A 182 -2.36 -19.93 -20.77
C GLU A 182 -3.34 -19.21 -21.71
N HIS A 183 -3.14 -19.34 -23.01
CA HIS A 183 -4.07 -18.76 -23.97
C HIS A 183 -5.50 -19.29 -23.72
N GLY A 184 -6.44 -18.38 -23.57
CA GLY A 184 -7.84 -18.70 -23.22
C GLY A 184 -8.11 -18.94 -21.72
N ARG A 185 -7.07 -18.96 -20.87
CA ARG A 185 -7.22 -19.09 -19.41
C ARG A 185 -6.34 -18.08 -18.68
N TYR A 186 -6.96 -17.03 -18.20
CA TYR A 186 -6.31 -15.88 -17.53
C TYR A 186 -6.64 -15.80 -16.03
N PHE A 187 -6.99 -16.93 -15.42
CA PHE A 187 -7.33 -17.07 -14.01
C PHE A 187 -6.80 -18.40 -13.47
N MET A 188 -6.69 -18.48 -12.16
CA MET A 188 -6.37 -19.72 -11.46
C MET A 188 -7.65 -20.54 -11.29
N ASP A 189 -7.67 -21.77 -11.80
CA ASP A 189 -8.75 -22.72 -11.60
C ASP A 189 -8.49 -23.67 -10.42
N ALA A 190 -9.56 -24.24 -9.89
CA ALA A 190 -9.50 -25.12 -8.73
C ALA A 190 -8.75 -26.43 -9.02
N GLU A 191 -8.82 -26.96 -10.22
CA GLU A 191 -8.18 -28.22 -10.61
C GLU A 191 -6.66 -28.09 -10.56
N ARG A 192 -6.11 -27.05 -11.20
CA ARG A 192 -4.67 -26.78 -11.19
C ARG A 192 -4.16 -26.39 -9.81
N MET A 193 -4.96 -25.63 -9.05
CA MET A 193 -4.64 -25.30 -7.68
C MET A 193 -4.51 -26.57 -6.83
N LEU A 194 -5.46 -27.50 -6.93
CA LEU A 194 -5.44 -28.76 -6.19
C LEU A 194 -4.29 -29.67 -6.62
N ALA A 195 -3.95 -29.69 -7.91
CA ALA A 195 -2.81 -30.44 -8.41
C ALA A 195 -1.45 -29.92 -7.89
N ALA A 196 -1.37 -28.63 -7.53
CA ALA A 196 -0.17 -28.03 -6.94
C ALA A 196 -0.11 -28.19 -5.41
N VAL A 197 -1.18 -28.68 -4.76
CA VAL A 197 -1.23 -28.94 -3.32
C VAL A 197 -0.47 -30.24 -3.01
N ASP A 198 0.43 -30.17 -2.05
CA ASP A 198 1.10 -31.35 -1.50
C ASP A 198 0.83 -31.51 -0.01
N GLU A 199 1.46 -32.51 0.61
CA GLU A 199 1.32 -32.75 2.04
C GLU A 199 1.74 -31.59 2.93
N ALA A 200 2.63 -30.70 2.47
CA ALA A 200 3.10 -29.55 3.22
C ALA A 200 2.02 -28.45 3.36
N ILE A 201 1.16 -28.29 2.35
CA ILE A 201 -0.02 -27.39 2.41
C ILE A 201 -1.12 -27.98 3.28
N GLY A 202 -1.15 -29.31 3.40
CA GLY A 202 -2.21 -30.04 4.07
C GLY A 202 -3.45 -30.19 3.17
N LYS A 203 -4.31 -31.13 3.51
CA LYS A 203 -5.56 -31.34 2.76
C LYS A 203 -6.43 -30.09 2.89
N ILE A 204 -6.76 -29.48 1.78
CA ILE A 204 -7.82 -28.46 1.71
C ILE A 204 -9.13 -29.20 2.05
N ASP A 205 -9.85 -28.70 3.02
CA ASP A 205 -11.16 -29.21 3.37
C ASP A 205 -12.13 -28.83 2.25
N LEU A 206 -12.31 -29.76 1.30
CA LEU A 206 -13.18 -29.57 0.14
C LEU A 206 -14.64 -29.30 0.55
N ALA A 207 -15.08 -29.81 1.69
CA ALA A 207 -16.43 -29.52 2.21
C ALA A 207 -16.58 -28.04 2.61
N LYS A 208 -15.52 -27.41 3.13
CA LYS A 208 -15.53 -25.97 3.37
C LYS A 208 -15.49 -25.15 2.08
N LEU A 209 -14.82 -25.65 1.05
CA LEU A 209 -14.80 -24.99 -0.25
C LEU A 209 -16.18 -25.02 -0.91
N ASP A 210 -16.89 -26.13 -0.82
CA ASP A 210 -18.26 -26.26 -1.34
C ASP A 210 -19.27 -25.43 -0.54
N ALA A 211 -19.08 -25.30 0.77
CA ALA A 211 -19.88 -24.40 1.60
C ALA A 211 -19.63 -22.90 1.27
N LEU A 212 -18.45 -22.54 0.79
CA LEU A 212 -18.17 -21.19 0.29
C LEU A 212 -18.77 -20.92 -1.09
N LYS A 213 -18.84 -21.94 -1.95
CA LYS A 213 -19.51 -21.85 -3.27
C LYS A 213 -21.04 -21.69 -3.15
N THR A 214 -21.64 -22.28 -2.10
CA THR A 214 -23.09 -22.19 -1.84
C THR A 214 -23.51 -20.91 -1.14
N ARG A 215 -22.57 -20.16 -0.55
CA ARG A 215 -22.80 -18.78 -0.13
C ARG A 215 -22.70 -17.88 -1.35
N GLY A 216 -23.79 -17.81 -2.13
CA GLY A 216 -23.85 -17.06 -3.36
C GLY A 216 -23.32 -15.64 -3.20
N VAL A 217 -22.52 -15.20 -4.16
CA VAL A 217 -22.26 -13.78 -4.40
C VAL A 217 -23.62 -13.09 -4.44
N PRO A 218 -23.92 -12.11 -3.59
CA PRO A 218 -25.17 -11.38 -3.67
C PRO A 218 -25.30 -10.82 -5.09
N PRO A 219 -26.49 -10.89 -5.73
CA PRO A 219 -26.67 -10.35 -7.07
C PRO A 219 -26.24 -8.88 -7.06
N ALA A 220 -25.50 -8.49 -8.09
CA ALA A 220 -25.12 -7.10 -8.28
C ALA A 220 -26.37 -6.22 -8.15
N PRO A 221 -26.30 -5.08 -7.43
CA PRO A 221 -27.44 -4.18 -7.32
C PRO A 221 -27.93 -3.82 -8.73
N ALA A 222 -29.21 -3.98 -8.96
CA ALA A 222 -29.84 -3.64 -10.25
C ALA A 222 -29.46 -2.19 -10.57
N THR A 223 -28.74 -1.98 -11.65
CA THR A 223 -28.53 -0.66 -12.23
C THR A 223 -29.91 -0.09 -12.55
N THR A 224 -30.42 0.80 -11.71
CA THR A 224 -31.56 1.65 -12.07
C THR A 224 -31.09 2.53 -13.22
N ALA A 225 -31.40 2.11 -14.45
CA ALA A 225 -31.28 2.95 -15.61
C ALA A 225 -32.13 4.21 -15.32
N GLY A 226 -31.43 5.32 -15.11
CA GLY A 226 -32.09 6.60 -14.92
C GLY A 226 -32.90 6.97 -16.15
N LYS A 227 -34.12 7.40 -15.89
CA LYS A 227 -34.93 8.21 -16.83
C LYS A 227 -34.39 9.63 -16.87
#